data_7aae89c40b541d73d71bff9ad89e3011
#
_entry.id   7aae89c40b541d73d71bff9ad89e3011
#
_cell.length_a   1.000
_cell.length_b   1.000
_cell.length_c   1.000
_cell.angle_alpha   90.00
_cell.angle_beta   90.00
_cell.angle_gamma   90.00
#
_symmetry.space_group_name_H-M   'P 1'
#
loop_
_entity.id
_entity.type
_entity.pdbx_description
1 polymer ?
#
loop_
_entity_poly.entity_id
_entity_poly.type
_entity_poly.pdbx_seq_one_letter_code
_entity_poly.pdbx_strand_id
1 'polypeptide(L)'
;MWYINGRVESLPLTDMRYISGWVVSLVLRRKAGDFFYISTERMERMKKAGFYIIKDSFFEDMPDPYLKGNKAGNRPHYYCFEDNTTGIYWMIPLSSRIDKFRKIIEKKEQAGKPCDILHIVKLDDSRESVFLIQDMFPITEEYIEREYTIAGNHLMLTSEHTAKVIEQKARKVLGMLKRGVKFMPTQPDVLSILEQLKQKK
;
A
#
# COMPACT_ATOMS: atom_id res chain seq x y z
N MET A 1 -4.80 -23.56 23.47
CA MET A 1 -4.98 -25.02 23.41
C MET A 1 -6.45 -25.27 23.20
N TRP A 2 -6.86 -25.58 21.96
CA TRP A 2 -8.26 -25.88 21.65
C TRP A 2 -8.33 -27.37 21.34
N TYR A 3 -9.12 -28.11 22.12
CA TYR A 3 -9.44 -29.51 21.85
C TYR A 3 -10.71 -29.59 21.03
N ILE A 4 -10.64 -30.13 19.83
CA ILE A 4 -11.79 -30.57 19.08
C ILE A 4 -11.72 -32.08 18.97
N ASN A 5 -12.59 -32.77 19.70
CA ASN A 5 -12.93 -34.18 19.58
C ASN A 5 -11.79 -35.23 19.44
N GLY A 6 -10.73 -35.16 20.22
CA GLY A 6 -9.89 -36.32 20.53
C GLY A 6 -9.29 -37.14 19.38
N ARG A 7 -9.31 -36.70 18.14
CA ARG A 7 -8.69 -37.34 16.98
C ARG A 7 -7.84 -36.37 16.19
N VAL A 8 -6.58 -36.74 16.02
CA VAL A 8 -5.64 -36.08 15.11
C VAL A 8 -5.77 -36.79 13.77
N GLU A 9 -6.46 -36.18 12.82
CA GLU A 9 -6.46 -36.64 11.43
C GLU A 9 -5.31 -35.94 10.68
N SER A 10 -4.55 -36.73 9.92
CA SER A 10 -3.47 -36.26 9.07
C SER A 10 -4.05 -35.62 7.82
N LEU A 11 -3.96 -34.29 7.71
CA LEU A 11 -4.28 -33.58 6.50
C LEU A 11 -3.04 -33.47 5.58
N PRO A 12 -3.22 -33.53 4.26
CA PRO A 12 -2.10 -33.38 3.33
C PRO A 12 -1.56 -31.95 3.31
N LEU A 13 -0.27 -31.82 3.00
CA LEU A 13 0.58 -30.62 3.07
C LEU A 13 0.15 -29.39 2.23
N THR A 14 -1.02 -29.40 1.61
CA THR A 14 -1.43 -28.40 0.60
C THR A 14 -2.61 -27.51 1.00
N ASP A 15 -3.12 -27.63 2.21
CA ASP A 15 -4.32 -26.88 2.60
C ASP A 15 -4.00 -25.74 3.58
N MET A 16 -3.52 -24.60 3.02
CA MET A 16 -3.47 -23.35 3.76
C MET A 16 -4.85 -22.67 3.66
N ARG A 17 -5.60 -22.64 4.74
CA ARG A 17 -6.88 -21.91 4.79
C ARG A 17 -6.70 -20.58 5.48
N TYR A 18 -7.08 -19.51 4.81
CA TYR A 18 -7.29 -18.20 5.41
C TYR A 18 -8.58 -18.20 6.21
N ILE A 19 -8.48 -18.04 7.52
CA ILE A 19 -9.64 -17.80 8.39
C ILE A 19 -9.46 -16.42 9.01
N SER A 20 -10.26 -15.46 8.54
CA SER A 20 -10.43 -14.13 9.15
C SER A 20 -9.15 -13.44 9.65
N GLY A 21 -8.17 -13.24 8.77
CA GLY A 21 -6.98 -12.44 9.07
C GLY A 21 -5.88 -13.15 9.86
N TRP A 22 -5.90 -14.50 9.91
CA TRP A 22 -4.86 -15.32 10.54
C TRP A 22 -4.19 -16.21 9.50
N VAL A 23 -2.87 -16.16 9.42
CA VAL A 23 -2.09 -17.20 8.73
C VAL A 23 -1.75 -18.27 9.76
N VAL A 24 -2.37 -19.44 9.63
CA VAL A 24 -2.03 -20.60 10.46
C VAL A 24 -1.04 -21.44 9.66
N SER A 25 0.23 -21.37 10.00
CA SER A 25 1.23 -22.33 9.51
C SER A 25 1.11 -23.63 10.29
N LEU A 26 0.51 -24.65 9.68
CA LEU A 26 0.40 -25.98 10.26
C LEU A 26 1.68 -26.75 9.96
N VAL A 27 2.49 -27.03 10.97
CA VAL A 27 3.66 -27.90 10.82
C VAL A 27 3.31 -29.31 11.29
N LEU A 28 3.35 -30.27 10.38
CA LEU A 28 3.07 -31.68 10.66
C LEU A 28 4.28 -32.39 11.27
N ARG A 29 4.00 -33.21 12.27
CA ARG A 29 4.95 -34.03 12.99
C ARG A 29 5.46 -35.19 12.12
N ARG A 30 6.77 -35.31 11.96
CA ARG A 30 7.42 -36.59 11.59
C ARG A 30 8.23 -37.09 12.78
N LYS A 31 7.77 -38.22 13.36
CA LYS A 31 8.42 -39.10 14.38
C LYS A 31 9.03 -38.43 15.63
N ALA A 32 8.84 -39.14 16.73
CA ALA A 32 9.23 -38.86 18.09
C ALA A 32 10.48 -38.01 18.29
N GLY A 33 10.33 -36.86 18.92
CA GLY A 33 11.42 -36.07 19.51
C GLY A 33 11.49 -34.61 19.19
N ASP A 34 10.98 -34.13 18.03
CA ASP A 34 11.13 -32.74 17.65
C ASP A 34 9.86 -31.94 17.92
N PHE A 35 9.97 -30.95 18.79
CA PHE A 35 8.94 -29.95 19.02
C PHE A 35 9.09 -28.82 17.98
N PHE A 36 8.12 -28.65 17.08
CA PHE A 36 8.04 -27.50 16.22
C PHE A 36 7.09 -26.46 16.83
N TYR A 37 7.58 -25.24 16.97
CA TYR A 37 6.78 -24.10 17.37
C TYR A 37 5.88 -23.69 16.20
N ILE A 38 4.57 -23.62 16.44
CA ILE A 38 3.64 -22.94 15.55
C ILE A 38 3.68 -21.47 15.95
N SER A 39 4.37 -20.68 15.18
CA SER A 39 4.28 -19.22 15.27
C SER A 39 2.99 -18.81 14.54
N THR A 40 1.97 -18.46 15.28
CA THR A 40 0.82 -17.73 14.74
C THR A 40 1.21 -16.25 14.73
N GLU A 41 1.89 -15.81 13.69
CA GLU A 41 2.05 -14.38 13.45
C GLU A 41 0.70 -13.85 12.97
N ARG A 42 0.07 -13.06 13.83
CA ARG A 42 -1.04 -12.22 13.43
C ARG A 42 -0.46 -11.22 12.43
N MET A 43 -0.81 -11.34 11.16
CA MET A 43 -0.54 -10.26 10.22
C MET A 43 -1.26 -9.02 10.76
N GLU A 44 -0.52 -8.10 11.35
CA GLU A 44 -1.09 -6.82 11.76
C GLU A 44 -1.59 -6.16 10.48
N ARG A 45 -2.91 -5.99 10.39
CA ARG A 45 -3.54 -5.30 9.27
C ARG A 45 -2.84 -3.96 9.04
N MET A 46 -2.60 -3.62 7.79
CA MET A 46 -1.95 -2.35 7.44
C MET A 46 -2.59 -1.17 8.17
N LYS A 47 -1.77 -0.37 8.84
CA LYS A 47 -2.23 0.82 9.56
C LYS A 47 -2.47 1.96 8.55
N LYS A 48 -3.70 2.44 8.46
CA LYS A 48 -4.03 3.60 7.63
C LYS A 48 -3.17 4.81 8.02
N ALA A 49 -2.81 5.63 7.05
CA ALA A 49 -1.87 6.75 7.20
C ALA A 49 -0.41 6.33 7.51
N GLY A 50 -0.09 5.05 7.41
CA GLY A 50 1.28 4.52 7.50
C GLY A 50 2.02 4.56 6.16
N PHE A 51 3.34 4.47 6.25
CA PHE A 51 4.22 4.40 5.10
C PHE A 51 4.82 3.00 4.99
N TYR A 52 4.86 2.46 3.77
CA TYR A 52 5.25 1.09 3.50
C TYR A 52 6.22 1.00 2.33
N ILE A 53 7.06 -0.03 2.35
CA ILE A 53 7.85 -0.47 1.21
C ILE A 53 7.09 -1.57 0.49
N ILE A 54 7.07 -1.49 -0.84
CA ILE A 54 6.37 -2.41 -1.71
C ILE A 54 7.38 -3.39 -2.30
N LYS A 55 7.01 -4.67 -2.40
CA LYS A 55 7.85 -5.69 -3.03
C LYS A 55 8.10 -5.37 -4.50
N ASP A 56 9.31 -5.65 -4.98
CA ASP A 56 9.65 -5.47 -6.39
C ASP A 56 8.79 -6.35 -7.30
N SER A 57 8.35 -7.52 -6.80
CA SER A 57 7.43 -8.42 -7.51
C SER A 57 6.12 -7.76 -7.94
N PHE A 58 5.64 -6.73 -7.22
CA PHE A 58 4.47 -5.97 -7.65
C PHE A 58 4.69 -5.29 -8.99
N PHE A 59 5.85 -4.68 -9.18
CA PHE A 59 6.18 -3.96 -10.42
C PHE A 59 6.50 -4.92 -11.58
N GLU A 60 6.91 -6.14 -11.27
CA GLU A 60 7.10 -7.23 -12.24
C GLU A 60 5.77 -7.83 -12.68
N ASP A 61 4.86 -8.07 -11.74
CA ASP A 61 3.52 -8.63 -11.98
C ASP A 61 2.56 -7.65 -12.66
N MET A 62 2.74 -6.34 -12.40
CA MET A 62 1.93 -5.24 -12.92
C MET A 62 2.80 -4.30 -13.77
N PRO A 63 3.33 -4.78 -14.92
CA PRO A 63 4.24 -3.99 -15.72
C PRO A 63 3.52 -2.81 -16.37
N ASP A 64 3.95 -1.60 -16.00
CA ASP A 64 3.51 -0.35 -16.62
C ASP A 64 4.73 0.58 -16.74
N PRO A 65 5.02 1.12 -17.93
CA PRO A 65 6.24 1.91 -18.18
C PRO A 65 6.31 3.21 -17.36
N TYR A 66 5.19 3.64 -16.82
CA TYR A 66 5.07 4.88 -16.04
C TYR A 66 4.90 4.63 -14.54
N LEU A 67 4.67 3.38 -14.14
CA LEU A 67 4.62 3.00 -12.73
C LEU A 67 6.02 3.06 -12.14
N LYS A 68 6.19 3.95 -11.16
CA LYS A 68 7.51 4.19 -10.56
C LYS A 68 7.83 3.13 -9.52
N GLY A 69 8.71 2.22 -9.86
CA GLY A 69 9.22 1.21 -8.94
C GLY A 69 10.03 1.75 -7.77
N ASN A 70 10.50 0.85 -6.93
CA ASN A 70 11.38 1.16 -5.81
C ASN A 70 12.72 1.69 -6.31
N LYS A 71 13.16 2.84 -5.78
CA LYS A 71 14.53 3.32 -5.98
C LYS A 71 15.44 2.61 -4.98
N ALA A 72 16.24 1.65 -5.44
CA ALA A 72 17.13 0.88 -4.56
C ALA A 72 16.40 0.29 -3.33
N GLY A 73 15.16 -0.18 -3.50
CA GLY A 73 14.38 -0.84 -2.45
C GLY A 73 13.85 0.06 -1.33
N ASN A 74 13.99 1.38 -1.41
CA ASN A 74 13.71 2.27 -0.28
C ASN A 74 12.72 3.41 -0.54
N ARG A 75 11.86 3.31 -1.57
CA ARG A 75 10.85 4.33 -1.80
C ARG A 75 9.65 4.11 -0.88
N PRO A 76 9.34 5.02 0.07
CA PRO A 76 8.13 4.90 0.86
C PRO A 76 6.89 5.23 0.04
N HIS A 77 5.82 4.46 0.28
CA HIS A 77 4.50 4.66 -0.28
C HIS A 77 3.51 4.86 0.87
N TYR A 78 2.69 5.87 0.76
CA TYR A 78 1.70 6.22 1.77
C TYR A 78 0.42 5.43 1.56
N TYR A 79 -0.05 4.72 2.60
CA TYR A 79 -1.34 4.06 2.59
C TYR A 79 -2.45 5.08 2.83
N CYS A 80 -3.20 5.40 1.79
CA CYS A 80 -4.21 6.45 1.81
C CYS A 80 -5.58 5.94 2.26
N PHE A 81 -6.13 4.94 1.56
CA PHE A 81 -7.42 4.33 1.89
C PHE A 81 -7.55 2.94 1.28
N GLU A 82 -8.48 2.18 1.83
CA GLU A 82 -8.91 0.88 1.32
C GLU A 82 -10.27 1.03 0.60
N ASP A 83 -10.43 0.30 -0.50
CA ASP A 83 -11.73 0.05 -1.07
C ASP A 83 -12.37 -1.12 -0.32
N ASN A 84 -13.30 -0.81 0.56
CA ASN A 84 -13.95 -1.79 1.44
C ASN A 84 -14.70 -2.89 0.69
N THR A 85 -15.05 -2.67 -0.58
CA THR A 85 -15.77 -3.68 -1.40
C THR A 85 -14.83 -4.70 -1.98
N THR A 86 -13.61 -4.31 -2.30
CA THR A 86 -12.61 -5.16 -2.92
C THR A 86 -11.46 -5.53 -1.98
N GLY A 87 -11.28 -4.85 -0.86
CA GLY A 87 -10.13 -5.00 0.03
C GLY A 87 -8.81 -4.65 -0.67
N ILE A 88 -8.86 -3.73 -1.64
CA ILE A 88 -7.68 -3.22 -2.36
C ILE A 88 -7.28 -1.90 -1.74
N TYR A 89 -6.00 -1.76 -1.46
CA TYR A 89 -5.40 -0.57 -0.87
C TYR A 89 -4.95 0.41 -1.95
N TRP A 90 -5.11 1.71 -1.70
CA TRP A 90 -4.61 2.77 -2.58
C TRP A 90 -3.38 3.41 -1.96
N MET A 91 -2.27 3.32 -2.68
CA MET A 91 -0.97 3.82 -2.25
C MET A 91 -0.58 5.06 -3.04
N ILE A 92 0.06 6.02 -2.36
CA ILE A 92 0.55 7.26 -2.96
C ILE A 92 2.08 7.28 -2.83
N PRO A 93 2.82 7.30 -3.96
CA PRO A 93 4.27 7.44 -3.91
C PRO A 93 4.69 8.85 -3.48
N LEU A 94 5.83 8.92 -2.80
CA LEU A 94 6.41 10.18 -2.35
C LEU A 94 7.57 10.63 -3.23
N SER A 95 7.83 11.94 -3.19
CA SER A 95 8.99 12.56 -3.84
C SER A 95 9.66 13.59 -2.94
N SER A 96 10.99 13.58 -2.93
CA SER A 96 11.82 14.60 -2.27
C SER A 96 12.11 15.85 -3.15
N ARG A 97 11.56 15.90 -4.38
CA ARG A 97 11.80 17.03 -5.31
C ARG A 97 10.84 18.19 -5.03
N ILE A 98 10.93 18.76 -3.84
CA ILE A 98 9.99 19.76 -3.31
C ILE A 98 9.87 20.97 -4.25
N ASP A 99 10.99 21.60 -4.60
CA ASP A 99 10.99 22.85 -5.39
C ASP A 99 10.33 22.69 -6.76
N LYS A 100 10.57 21.53 -7.41
CA LYS A 100 9.92 21.21 -8.68
C LYS A 100 8.39 21.22 -8.56
N PHE A 101 7.88 20.54 -7.54
CA PHE A 101 6.45 20.35 -7.38
C PHE A 101 5.77 21.56 -6.74
N ARG A 102 6.48 22.33 -5.91
CA ARG A 102 6.02 23.63 -5.40
C ARG A 102 5.69 24.59 -6.52
N LYS A 103 6.59 24.74 -7.50
CA LYS A 103 6.35 25.57 -8.71
C LYS A 103 5.11 25.14 -9.48
N ILE A 104 4.83 23.84 -9.55
CA ILE A 104 3.61 23.32 -10.22
C ILE A 104 2.35 23.68 -9.43
N ILE A 105 2.38 23.57 -8.12
CA ILE A 105 1.26 23.93 -7.23
C ILE A 105 0.99 25.43 -7.37
N GLU A 106 2.01 26.28 -7.19
CA GLU A 106 1.91 27.74 -7.29
C GLU A 106 1.34 28.19 -8.63
N LYS A 107 1.82 27.61 -9.74
CA LYS A 107 1.29 27.90 -11.08
C LYS A 107 -0.20 27.59 -11.22
N LYS A 108 -0.69 26.51 -10.59
CA LYS A 108 -2.11 26.15 -10.59
C LYS A 108 -2.92 27.13 -9.76
N GLU A 109 -2.43 27.48 -8.58
CA GLU A 109 -3.08 28.40 -7.65
C GLU A 109 -3.17 29.80 -8.25
N GLN A 110 -2.10 30.30 -8.88
CA GLN A 110 -2.10 31.56 -9.64
C GLN A 110 -3.12 31.57 -10.78
N ALA A 111 -3.40 30.39 -11.36
CA ALA A 111 -4.43 30.25 -12.38
C ALA A 111 -5.85 30.06 -11.80
N GLY A 112 -6.03 30.21 -10.48
CA GLY A 112 -7.30 30.01 -9.79
C GLY A 112 -7.78 28.55 -9.78
N LYS A 113 -6.89 27.59 -10.01
CA LYS A 113 -7.22 26.15 -10.08
C LYS A 113 -6.66 25.42 -8.86
N PRO A 114 -7.50 24.66 -8.13
CA PRO A 114 -7.01 23.87 -7.01
C PRO A 114 -6.03 22.78 -7.50
N CYS A 115 -5.01 22.52 -6.69
CA CYS A 115 -4.07 21.44 -6.95
C CYS A 115 -4.47 20.17 -6.18
N ASP A 116 -5.29 19.33 -6.80
CA ASP A 116 -5.70 18.04 -6.20
C ASP A 116 -4.68 16.92 -6.43
N ILE A 117 -3.82 17.07 -7.43
CA ILE A 117 -2.89 16.02 -7.89
C ILE A 117 -1.58 15.93 -7.09
N LEU A 118 -1.29 16.95 -6.29
CA LEU A 118 -0.08 17.07 -5.49
C LEU A 118 -0.42 17.62 -4.10
N HIS A 119 0.37 17.20 -3.09
CA HIS A 119 0.27 17.77 -1.75
C HIS A 119 1.65 17.73 -1.06
N ILE A 120 2.14 18.86 -0.58
CA ILE A 120 3.39 18.96 0.16
C ILE A 120 3.07 18.82 1.64
N VAL A 121 3.77 17.92 2.32
CA VAL A 121 3.61 17.66 3.75
C VAL A 121 4.96 17.72 4.44
N LYS A 122 4.99 18.33 5.61
CA LYS A 122 6.11 18.26 6.54
C LYS A 122 5.94 16.96 7.35
N LEU A 123 6.82 15.97 7.11
CA LEU A 123 6.75 14.66 7.78
C LEU A 123 7.36 14.71 9.19
N ASP A 124 8.39 15.52 9.35
CA ASP A 124 9.03 15.86 10.63
C ASP A 124 9.60 17.28 10.57
N ASP A 125 10.28 17.73 11.63
CA ASP A 125 10.78 19.12 11.71
C ASP A 125 11.77 19.50 10.60
N SER A 126 12.42 18.50 9.98
CA SER A 126 13.48 18.71 9.00
C SER A 126 13.13 18.28 7.58
N ARG A 127 12.04 17.50 7.38
CA ARG A 127 11.75 16.87 6.09
C ARG A 127 10.37 17.18 5.57
N GLU A 128 10.36 17.81 4.38
CA GLU A 128 9.16 17.88 3.55
C GLU A 128 9.15 16.75 2.51
N SER A 129 7.97 16.33 2.14
CA SER A 129 7.75 15.38 1.06
C SER A 129 6.54 15.77 0.22
N VAL A 130 6.58 15.44 -1.06
CA VAL A 130 5.44 15.64 -1.96
C VAL A 130 4.72 14.32 -2.15
N PHE A 131 3.44 14.30 -1.85
CA PHE A 131 2.53 13.21 -2.17
C PHE A 131 2.12 13.34 -3.63
N LEU A 132 2.50 12.37 -4.44
CA LEU A 132 2.20 12.35 -5.87
C LEU A 132 0.83 11.67 -6.09
N ILE A 133 -0.24 12.37 -5.76
CA ILE A 133 -1.61 11.81 -5.78
C ILE A 133 -2.00 11.37 -7.19
N GLN A 134 -1.52 12.06 -8.22
CA GLN A 134 -1.72 11.69 -9.61
C GLN A 134 -1.09 10.33 -9.99
N ASP A 135 -0.06 9.92 -9.26
CA ASP A 135 0.70 8.67 -9.49
C ASP A 135 0.25 7.56 -8.50
N MET A 136 -0.87 7.74 -7.79
CA MET A 136 -1.40 6.72 -6.87
C MET A 136 -1.77 5.46 -7.63
N PHE A 137 -1.65 4.32 -6.98
CA PHE A 137 -1.95 3.02 -7.58
C PHE A 137 -2.59 2.05 -6.57
N PRO A 138 -3.37 1.06 -7.06
CA PRO A 138 -3.96 0.03 -6.23
C PRO A 138 -2.96 -1.09 -5.93
N ILE A 139 -3.10 -1.73 -4.77
CA ILE A 139 -2.27 -2.86 -4.35
C ILE A 139 -3.04 -3.78 -3.39
N THR A 140 -2.65 -5.05 -3.32
CA THR A 140 -3.09 -5.99 -2.29
C THR A 140 -2.01 -6.16 -1.22
N GLU A 141 -2.39 -6.65 -0.05
CA GLU A 141 -1.50 -6.76 1.12
C GLU A 141 -0.29 -7.68 0.87
N GLU A 142 -0.46 -8.69 0.02
CA GLU A 142 0.61 -9.63 -0.34
C GLU A 142 1.85 -8.97 -0.96
N TYR A 143 1.69 -7.80 -1.60
CA TYR A 143 2.77 -7.03 -2.19
C TYR A 143 3.42 -6.02 -1.23
N ILE A 144 2.98 -5.94 0.01
CA ILE A 144 3.66 -5.15 1.03
C ILE A 144 4.88 -5.93 1.52
N GLU A 145 6.04 -5.30 1.45
CA GLU A 145 7.28 -5.89 1.95
C GLU A 145 7.43 -5.68 3.45
N ARG A 146 7.29 -4.43 3.89
CA ARG A 146 7.45 -4.03 5.29
C ARG A 146 6.95 -2.63 5.55
N GLU A 147 6.80 -2.29 6.81
CA GLU A 147 6.65 -0.91 7.27
C GLU A 147 7.90 -0.09 6.91
N TYR A 148 7.70 1.15 6.50
CA TYR A 148 8.81 2.09 6.36
C TYR A 148 9.10 2.71 7.73
N THR A 149 10.32 2.49 8.22
CA THR A 149 10.71 2.93 9.57
C THR A 149 11.76 4.04 9.53
N ILE A 150 11.70 4.93 10.53
CA ILE A 150 12.71 5.94 10.81
C ILE A 150 13.14 5.76 12.27
N ALA A 151 14.43 5.61 12.51
CA ALA A 151 14.97 5.31 13.84
C ALA A 151 14.26 4.11 14.51
N GLY A 152 13.92 3.08 13.73
CA GLY A 152 13.25 1.87 14.22
C GLY A 152 11.72 1.99 14.42
N ASN A 153 11.14 3.17 14.27
CA ASN A 153 9.70 3.38 14.44
C ASN A 153 9.00 3.47 13.10
N HIS A 154 7.82 2.82 12.98
CA HIS A 154 6.98 2.94 11.79
C HIS A 154 6.61 4.41 11.53
N LEU A 155 6.92 4.91 10.34
CA LEU A 155 6.54 6.27 9.98
C LEU A 155 5.04 6.33 9.73
N MET A 156 4.37 7.23 10.47
CA MET A 156 2.94 7.49 10.36
C MET A 156 2.71 8.98 10.09
N LEU A 157 1.69 9.30 9.27
CA LEU A 157 1.22 10.68 9.17
C LEU A 157 0.35 10.99 10.40
N THR A 158 0.87 11.80 11.31
CA THR A 158 0.24 12.08 12.62
C THR A 158 -0.93 13.04 12.54
N SER A 159 -0.96 13.94 11.54
CA SER A 159 -2.03 14.91 11.38
C SER A 159 -3.26 14.27 10.70
N GLU A 160 -4.30 14.00 11.47
CA GLU A 160 -5.59 13.50 10.94
C GLU A 160 -6.21 14.46 9.91
N HIS A 161 -6.08 15.78 10.12
CA HIS A 161 -6.58 16.78 9.18
C HIS A 161 -5.89 16.60 7.83
N THR A 162 -4.55 16.51 7.82
CA THR A 162 -3.76 16.32 6.61
C THR A 162 -4.10 15.00 5.92
N ALA A 163 -4.25 13.92 6.69
CA ALA A 163 -4.66 12.61 6.16
C ALA A 163 -6.03 12.68 5.46
N LYS A 164 -7.01 13.35 6.07
CA LYS A 164 -8.35 13.57 5.47
C LYS A 164 -8.27 14.39 4.18
N VAL A 165 -7.47 15.46 4.15
CA VAL A 165 -7.27 16.29 2.95
C VAL A 165 -6.66 15.47 1.81
N ILE A 166 -5.64 14.66 2.10
CA ILE A 166 -4.99 13.80 1.10
C ILE A 166 -5.99 12.76 0.58
N GLU A 167 -6.76 12.11 1.45
CA GLU A 167 -7.78 11.13 1.05
C GLU A 167 -8.86 11.76 0.17
N GLN A 168 -9.37 12.95 0.51
CA GLN A 168 -10.35 13.66 -0.31
C GLN A 168 -9.81 13.98 -1.72
N LYS A 169 -8.58 14.48 -1.80
CA LYS A 169 -7.89 14.72 -3.08
C LYS A 169 -7.72 13.42 -3.88
N ALA A 170 -7.28 12.34 -3.22
CA ALA A 170 -7.07 11.05 -3.87
C ALA A 170 -8.38 10.45 -4.41
N ARG A 171 -9.47 10.49 -3.64
CA ARG A 171 -10.80 10.05 -4.11
C ARG A 171 -11.32 10.90 -5.28
N LYS A 172 -11.08 12.21 -5.26
CA LYS A 172 -11.42 13.10 -6.36
C LYS A 172 -10.61 12.77 -7.62
N VAL A 173 -9.30 12.55 -7.48
CA VAL A 173 -8.40 12.14 -8.58
C VAL A 173 -8.85 10.79 -9.14
N LEU A 174 -9.14 9.78 -8.28
CA LEU A 174 -9.64 8.48 -8.72
C LEU A 174 -10.97 8.62 -9.50
N GLY A 175 -11.89 9.44 -9.02
CA GLY A 175 -13.14 9.73 -9.72
C GLY A 175 -12.91 10.37 -11.10
N MET A 176 -11.89 11.20 -11.28
CA MET A 176 -11.52 11.76 -12.57
C MET A 176 -10.87 10.72 -13.49
N LEU A 177 -9.99 9.86 -12.97
CA LEU A 177 -9.39 8.75 -13.71
C LEU A 177 -10.45 7.79 -14.24
N LYS A 178 -11.43 7.41 -13.42
CA LYS A 178 -12.57 6.57 -13.83
C LYS A 178 -13.42 7.19 -14.95
N ARG A 179 -13.38 8.50 -15.12
CA ARG A 179 -14.02 9.24 -16.25
C ARG A 179 -13.08 9.45 -17.44
N GLY A 180 -11.89 8.82 -17.45
CA GLY A 180 -10.93 8.91 -18.56
C GLY A 180 -10.04 10.14 -18.54
N VAL A 181 -10.03 10.95 -17.45
CA VAL A 181 -9.15 12.12 -17.35
C VAL A 181 -7.71 11.65 -17.13
N LYS A 182 -6.80 12.08 -17.99
CA LYS A 182 -5.35 11.92 -17.81
C LYS A 182 -4.74 13.25 -17.34
N PHE A 183 -3.96 13.19 -16.27
CA PHE A 183 -3.29 14.38 -15.70
C PHE A 183 -1.95 14.67 -16.36
N MET A 184 -1.33 13.66 -16.94
CA MET A 184 -0.03 13.73 -17.62
C MET A 184 0.07 12.64 -18.69
N PRO A 185 0.87 12.89 -19.76
CA PRO A 185 1.10 11.88 -20.82
C PRO A 185 1.74 10.58 -20.31
N THR A 186 2.54 10.68 -19.24
CA THR A 186 3.30 9.57 -18.64
C THR A 186 2.62 9.05 -17.37
N GLN A 187 1.29 9.00 -17.36
CA GLN A 187 0.52 8.49 -16.22
C GLN A 187 0.32 6.99 -16.34
N PRO A 188 0.57 6.20 -15.27
CA PRO A 188 0.30 4.76 -15.26
C PRO A 188 -1.20 4.47 -15.44
N ASP A 189 -1.50 3.33 -16.07
CA ASP A 189 -2.88 2.85 -16.21
C ASP A 189 -3.32 2.10 -14.95
N VAL A 190 -3.58 2.86 -13.91
CA VAL A 190 -3.96 2.32 -12.59
C VAL A 190 -5.32 1.62 -12.59
N LEU A 191 -6.18 1.88 -13.58
CA LEU A 191 -7.47 1.18 -13.70
C LEU A 191 -7.27 -0.22 -14.28
N SER A 192 -6.36 -0.39 -15.24
CA SER A 192 -5.95 -1.71 -15.73
C SER A 192 -5.33 -2.54 -14.61
N ILE A 193 -4.42 -1.94 -13.81
CA ILE A 193 -3.83 -2.60 -12.64
C ILE A 193 -4.93 -3.02 -11.64
N LEU A 194 -5.91 -2.15 -11.38
CA LEU A 194 -7.03 -2.46 -10.49
C LEU A 194 -7.82 -3.69 -10.95
N GLU A 195 -8.14 -3.77 -12.24
CA GLU A 195 -8.87 -4.91 -12.78
C GLU A 195 -8.05 -6.21 -12.72
N GLN A 196 -6.75 -6.16 -13.00
CA GLN A 196 -5.86 -7.31 -12.86
C GLN A 196 -5.80 -7.82 -11.41
N LEU A 197 -5.70 -6.92 -10.42
CA LEU A 197 -5.70 -7.29 -9.00
C LEU A 197 -7.02 -7.90 -8.56
N LYS A 198 -8.17 -7.45 -9.10
CA LYS A 198 -9.48 -8.06 -8.82
C LYS A 198 -9.60 -9.48 -9.38
N GLN A 199 -8.97 -9.76 -10.51
CA GLN A 199 -8.98 -11.09 -11.13
C GLN A 199 -8.08 -12.10 -10.44
N LYS A 200 -7.00 -11.62 -9.76
CA LYS A 200 -6.10 -12.46 -8.98
C LYS A 200 -6.65 -12.87 -7.61
N LYS A 201 -7.70 -12.19 -7.14
CA LYS A 201 -8.29 -12.37 -5.81
C LYS A 201 -9.48 -13.32 -5.83
#